data_8df68e6406b7b5cbaa5d1a9967958a27
#
_entry.id   8df68e6406b7b5cbaa5d1a9967958a27
#
_cell.length_a   1.000
_cell.length_b   1.000
_cell.length_c   1.000
_cell.angle_alpha   90.00
_cell.angle_beta   90.00
_cell.angle_gamma   90.00
#
_symmetry.space_group_name_H-M   'P 1'
#
loop_
_entity.id
_entity.type
_entity.pdbx_description
1 polymer ?
#
loop_
_entity_poly.entity_id
_entity_poly.type
_entity_poly.pdbx_seq_one_letter_code
_entity_poly.pdbx_strand_id
1 'polypeptide(L)'
;LTARRNLELTETLRTKEKKGSLLWVLDKTRTAMGHRLIRAWMERPLLSPAAISRRLGAVEDLVNDAIGREELIHTLREITDLERLIGRIVYGTAGGRDLVSLCAGLGKLPQLRERLAPYPSALLKSLSGELDDLEELRNLIGRAIVDEPPFSVREGGFIRLGYDAEVDRLRDIQTRGKDMVLAIEAREKEKTGIKSLKVGFNKVFGYYIEVSKSYYDQVPADYIRKQTLVNCERFITQELKDLEHEILTSQDRLTALEFQLFCDLREQAAAQVGRIQRSAAAVAQVDVLCSFAAVAAERRYCRPEVDLSDRIDITEGWHPVVEKMLTGAPFVPNDAHMDLEDDTVAIITGPNMAGKSTYMRQVALIVLMAQMGSFVPARAARIGVVDRVFTRIGASDDLSAG
;
A
#
# COMPACT_ATOMS: atom_id res chain seq x y z
N LEU A 1 -3.17 -25.32 15.30
CA LEU A 1 -4.35 -24.43 15.38
C LEU A 1 -4.84 -24.26 16.82
N THR A 2 -4.99 -25.35 17.59
CA THR A 2 -5.53 -25.32 18.97
C THR A 2 -4.69 -24.47 19.92
N ALA A 3 -3.36 -24.63 19.93
CA ALA A 3 -2.48 -23.85 20.80
C ALA A 3 -2.54 -22.33 20.50
N ARG A 4 -2.57 -21.92 19.23
CA ARG A 4 -2.69 -20.51 18.84
C ARG A 4 -3.97 -19.87 19.39
N ARG A 5 -5.09 -20.60 19.31
CA ARG A 5 -6.38 -20.17 19.84
C ARG A 5 -6.37 -20.10 21.37
N ASN A 6 -5.85 -21.14 22.01
CA ASN A 6 -5.82 -21.23 23.47
C ASN A 6 -4.90 -20.21 24.13
N LEU A 7 -3.84 -19.79 23.43
CA LEU A 7 -2.93 -18.72 23.86
C LEU A 7 -3.43 -17.32 23.46
N GLU A 8 -4.56 -17.22 22.78
CA GLU A 8 -5.16 -15.96 22.35
C GLU A 8 -4.16 -15.06 21.60
N LEU A 9 -3.44 -15.67 20.63
CA LEU A 9 -2.36 -14.95 19.94
C LEU A 9 -2.87 -13.77 19.12
N THR A 10 -3.95 -13.95 18.35
CA THR A 10 -4.46 -12.94 17.40
C THR A 10 -5.83 -12.39 17.76
N GLU A 11 -6.61 -13.16 18.50
CA GLU A 11 -7.97 -12.81 18.96
C GLU A 11 -8.31 -13.55 20.26
N THR A 12 -9.25 -13.02 21.02
CA THR A 12 -9.74 -13.63 22.26
C THR A 12 -10.61 -14.86 21.99
N LEU A 13 -10.68 -15.79 22.94
CA LEU A 13 -11.45 -17.03 22.81
C LEU A 13 -12.96 -16.79 22.69
N ARG A 14 -13.51 -15.88 23.48
CA ARG A 14 -14.96 -15.63 23.58
C ARG A 14 -15.48 -14.62 22.56
N THR A 15 -14.91 -13.40 22.56
CA THR A 15 -15.44 -12.29 21.77
C THR A 15 -14.88 -12.22 20.36
N LYS A 16 -13.82 -13.00 20.06
CA LYS A 16 -13.09 -12.94 18.76
C LYS A 16 -12.56 -11.56 18.44
N GLU A 17 -12.26 -10.78 19.46
CA GLU A 17 -11.71 -9.44 19.32
C GLU A 17 -10.19 -9.45 19.37
N LYS A 18 -9.55 -8.48 18.70
CA LYS A 18 -8.12 -8.25 18.79
C LYS A 18 -7.73 -7.76 20.20
N LYS A 19 -8.55 -6.90 20.83
CA LYS A 19 -8.32 -6.40 22.19
C LYS A 19 -8.33 -7.56 23.19
N GLY A 20 -7.27 -7.70 23.96
CA GLY A 20 -7.09 -8.82 24.89
C GLY A 20 -6.25 -9.97 24.32
N SER A 21 -5.73 -9.87 23.08
CA SER A 21 -4.82 -10.85 22.48
C SER A 21 -3.35 -10.40 22.57
N LEU A 22 -2.40 -11.31 22.30
CA LEU A 22 -0.99 -10.96 22.19
C LEU A 22 -0.75 -9.96 21.04
N LEU A 23 -1.44 -10.12 19.92
CA LEU A 23 -1.38 -9.20 18.80
C LEU A 23 -1.78 -7.77 19.21
N TRP A 24 -2.78 -7.62 20.05
CA TRP A 24 -3.16 -6.30 20.59
C TRP A 24 -2.05 -5.65 21.41
N VAL A 25 -1.22 -6.45 22.10
CA VAL A 25 -0.08 -5.93 22.86
C VAL A 25 1.04 -5.48 21.93
N LEU A 26 1.44 -6.32 20.98
CA LEU A 26 2.67 -6.17 20.18
C LEU A 26 2.50 -5.35 18.91
N ASP A 27 1.27 -5.22 18.39
CA ASP A 27 1.05 -4.57 17.10
C ASP A 27 0.87 -3.06 17.24
N LYS A 28 1.97 -2.36 17.02
CA LYS A 28 2.06 -0.91 16.82
C LYS A 28 2.51 -0.55 15.42
N THR A 29 2.41 -1.48 14.48
CA THR A 29 2.80 -1.26 13.09
C THR A 29 2.02 -0.10 12.46
N ARG A 30 2.61 0.52 11.44
CA ARG A 30 2.07 1.70 10.75
C ARG A 30 1.65 1.41 9.32
N THR A 31 2.16 0.33 8.74
CA THR A 31 1.83 -0.09 7.38
C THR A 31 0.90 -1.30 7.39
N ALA A 32 0.04 -1.42 6.38
CA ALA A 32 -0.78 -2.61 6.21
C ALA A 32 0.07 -3.88 5.98
N MET A 33 1.24 -3.73 5.35
CA MET A 33 2.21 -4.80 5.13
C MET A 33 2.80 -5.28 6.44
N GLY A 34 3.23 -4.37 7.33
CA GLY A 34 3.72 -4.70 8.67
C GLY A 34 2.66 -5.38 9.52
N HIS A 35 1.41 -4.90 9.46
CA HIS A 35 0.29 -5.53 10.17
C HIS A 35 0.04 -6.99 9.74
N ARG A 36 0.15 -7.30 8.46
CA ARG A 36 0.07 -8.69 7.97
C ARG A 36 1.27 -9.52 8.43
N LEU A 37 2.47 -8.93 8.38
CA LEU A 37 3.70 -9.63 8.70
C LEU A 37 3.83 -9.96 10.19
N ILE A 38 3.49 -9.06 11.11
CA ILE A 38 3.54 -9.33 12.56
C ILE A 38 2.64 -10.50 12.93
N ARG A 39 1.46 -10.59 12.32
CA ARG A 39 0.57 -11.74 12.49
C ARG A 39 1.20 -13.03 11.97
N ALA A 40 1.82 -12.99 10.80
CA ALA A 40 2.53 -14.16 10.23
C ALA A 40 3.71 -14.61 11.11
N TRP A 41 4.45 -13.67 11.71
CA TRP A 41 5.55 -14.02 12.62
C TRP A 41 5.06 -14.63 13.92
N MET A 42 3.93 -14.17 14.46
CA MET A 42 3.27 -14.82 15.59
C MET A 42 2.85 -16.25 15.30
N GLU A 43 2.32 -16.47 14.11
CA GLU A 43 1.82 -17.78 13.70
C GLU A 43 2.92 -18.77 13.37
N ARG A 44 4.12 -18.27 13.03
CA ARG A 44 5.29 -19.06 12.62
C ARG A 44 6.57 -18.51 13.26
N PRO A 45 6.77 -18.74 14.57
CA PRO A 45 8.03 -18.39 15.25
C PRO A 45 9.23 -19.07 14.60
N LEU A 46 10.40 -18.48 14.76
CA LEU A 46 11.66 -19.01 14.22
C LEU A 46 12.17 -20.18 15.09
N LEU A 47 12.90 -21.10 14.43
CA LEU A 47 13.58 -22.21 15.11
C LEU A 47 15.12 -22.06 15.08
N SER A 48 15.65 -21.08 14.37
CA SER A 48 17.08 -20.84 14.27
C SER A 48 17.51 -19.76 15.26
N PRO A 49 18.36 -20.06 16.26
CA PRO A 49 18.89 -19.06 17.17
C PRO A 49 19.61 -17.91 16.47
N ALA A 50 20.31 -18.21 15.38
CA ALA A 50 21.01 -17.19 14.59
C ALA A 50 20.01 -16.21 13.94
N ALA A 51 18.90 -16.70 13.38
CA ALA A 51 17.86 -15.85 12.80
C ALA A 51 17.12 -15.04 13.88
N ILE A 52 16.86 -15.64 15.04
CA ILE A 52 16.26 -14.98 16.19
C ILE A 52 17.19 -13.87 16.70
N SER A 53 18.48 -14.17 16.89
CA SER A 53 19.48 -13.21 17.37
C SER A 53 19.63 -12.01 16.42
N ARG A 54 19.52 -12.23 15.10
CA ARG A 54 19.53 -11.15 14.11
C ARG A 54 18.33 -10.19 14.30
N ARG A 55 17.13 -10.71 14.56
CA ARG A 55 15.96 -9.87 14.88
C ARG A 55 16.13 -9.15 16.20
N LEU A 56 16.57 -9.86 17.24
CA LEU A 56 16.81 -9.28 18.58
C LEU A 56 17.84 -8.14 18.52
N GLY A 57 18.91 -8.29 17.74
CA GLY A 57 19.90 -7.22 17.54
C GLY A 57 19.32 -5.97 16.88
N ALA A 58 18.45 -6.15 15.88
CA ALA A 58 17.76 -5.04 15.26
C ALA A 58 16.75 -4.36 16.21
N VAL A 59 16.03 -5.13 17.01
CA VAL A 59 15.12 -4.58 18.03
C VAL A 59 15.92 -3.82 19.09
N GLU A 60 17.09 -4.33 19.52
CA GLU A 60 17.96 -3.67 20.51
C GLU A 60 18.45 -2.30 20.02
N ASP A 61 18.94 -2.23 18.79
CA ASP A 61 19.33 -0.95 18.18
C ASP A 61 18.18 0.08 18.25
N LEU A 62 16.97 -0.36 17.85
CA LEU A 62 15.79 0.49 17.84
C LEU A 62 15.25 0.83 19.25
N VAL A 63 15.48 -0.03 20.26
CA VAL A 63 15.13 0.27 21.66
C VAL A 63 16.04 1.36 22.20
N ASN A 64 17.34 1.27 21.91
CA ASN A 64 18.38 2.18 22.41
C ASN A 64 18.33 3.56 21.75
N ASP A 65 17.73 3.70 20.58
CA ASP A 65 17.55 4.97 19.87
C ASP A 65 16.06 5.35 19.76
N ALA A 66 15.56 6.02 20.78
CA ALA A 66 14.16 6.43 20.82
C ALA A 66 13.82 7.47 19.73
N ILE A 67 14.73 8.39 19.43
CA ILE A 67 14.50 9.45 18.44
C ILE A 67 14.49 8.86 17.03
N GLY A 68 15.53 8.11 16.65
CA GLY A 68 15.61 7.48 15.34
C GLY A 68 14.45 6.50 15.09
N ARG A 69 14.04 5.75 16.12
CA ARG A 69 12.85 4.89 16.04
C ARG A 69 11.57 5.68 15.72
N GLU A 70 11.32 6.80 16.40
CA GLU A 70 10.13 7.62 16.11
C GLU A 70 10.19 8.25 14.71
N GLU A 71 11.36 8.64 14.23
CA GLU A 71 11.56 9.10 12.87
C GLU A 71 11.27 8.02 11.81
N LEU A 72 11.71 6.78 12.06
CA LEU A 72 11.36 5.63 11.21
C LEU A 72 9.85 5.39 11.20
N ILE A 73 9.21 5.39 12.38
CA ILE A 73 7.77 5.22 12.54
C ILE A 73 7.00 6.32 11.78
N HIS A 74 7.50 7.56 11.82
CA HIS A 74 6.90 8.65 11.06
C HIS A 74 6.97 8.42 9.55
N THR A 75 8.15 8.02 9.03
CA THR A 75 8.32 7.72 7.60
C THR A 75 7.44 6.55 7.16
N LEU A 76 7.35 5.50 7.98
CA LEU A 76 6.53 4.32 7.69
C LEU A 76 5.03 4.65 7.52
N ARG A 77 4.50 5.63 8.24
CA ARG A 77 3.10 6.09 8.09
C ARG A 77 2.78 6.67 6.71
N GLU A 78 3.79 7.15 6.01
CA GLU A 78 3.64 7.76 4.70
C GLU A 78 3.77 6.75 3.55
N ILE A 79 4.15 5.51 3.85
CA ILE A 79 4.31 4.45 2.85
C ILE A 79 2.97 3.75 2.62
N THR A 80 2.52 3.76 1.38
CA THR A 80 1.30 3.09 0.94
C THR A 80 1.44 1.56 0.93
N ASP A 81 0.34 0.83 0.80
CA ASP A 81 0.36 -0.64 0.73
C ASP A 81 0.91 -1.14 -0.64
N LEU A 82 2.23 -1.19 -0.75
CA LEU A 82 2.94 -1.58 -1.98
C LEU A 82 2.57 -3.00 -2.43
N GLU A 83 2.37 -3.94 -1.50
CA GLU A 83 1.99 -5.32 -1.83
C GLU A 83 0.62 -5.38 -2.51
N ARG A 84 -0.36 -4.66 -1.96
CA ARG A 84 -1.71 -4.61 -2.53
C ARG A 84 -1.72 -3.90 -3.88
N LEU A 85 -0.98 -2.80 -4.00
CA LEU A 85 -0.91 -2.03 -5.23
C LEU A 85 -0.27 -2.84 -6.36
N ILE A 86 0.88 -3.48 -6.11
CA ILE A 86 1.51 -4.31 -7.14
C ILE A 86 0.66 -5.54 -7.50
N GLY A 87 -0.03 -6.13 -6.54
CA GLY A 87 -1.00 -7.20 -6.79
C GLY A 87 -2.08 -6.75 -7.77
N ARG A 88 -2.72 -5.59 -7.55
CA ARG A 88 -3.73 -5.03 -8.45
C ARG A 88 -3.18 -4.71 -9.85
N ILE A 89 -1.94 -4.25 -9.92
CA ILE A 89 -1.24 -3.95 -11.17
C ILE A 89 -1.05 -5.23 -11.99
N VAL A 90 -0.51 -6.28 -11.38
CA VAL A 90 -0.26 -7.58 -12.02
C VAL A 90 -1.57 -8.24 -12.46
N TYR A 91 -2.63 -8.18 -11.64
CA TYR A 91 -3.97 -8.70 -12.01
C TYR A 91 -4.73 -7.83 -13.02
N GLY A 92 -4.18 -6.69 -13.42
CA GLY A 92 -4.80 -5.80 -14.40
C GLY A 92 -6.02 -5.00 -13.88
N THR A 93 -6.23 -4.95 -12.57
CA THR A 93 -7.36 -4.25 -11.92
C THR A 93 -6.99 -2.87 -11.37
N ALA A 94 -5.71 -2.48 -11.47
CA ALA A 94 -5.24 -1.17 -11.04
C ALA A 94 -5.73 -0.06 -11.96
N GLY A 95 -6.10 1.08 -11.38
CA GLY A 95 -6.39 2.34 -12.07
C GLY A 95 -5.27 3.36 -11.96
N GLY A 96 -5.48 4.55 -12.54
CA GLY A 96 -4.49 5.64 -12.49
C GLY A 96 -4.10 6.03 -11.06
N ARG A 97 -5.05 6.10 -10.15
CA ARG A 97 -4.82 6.40 -8.71
C ARG A 97 -3.91 5.37 -8.03
N ASP A 98 -3.99 4.10 -8.43
CA ASP A 98 -3.13 3.06 -7.88
C ASP A 98 -1.67 3.24 -8.30
N LEU A 99 -1.41 3.64 -9.55
CA LEU A 99 -0.06 3.94 -10.03
C LEU A 99 0.52 5.18 -9.34
N VAL A 100 -0.27 6.24 -9.16
CA VAL A 100 0.16 7.43 -8.39
C VAL A 100 0.46 7.08 -6.94
N SER A 101 -0.40 6.26 -6.29
CA SER A 101 -0.19 5.80 -4.92
C SER A 101 1.05 4.91 -4.79
N LEU A 102 1.34 4.08 -5.80
CA LEU A 102 2.58 3.29 -5.84
C LEU A 102 3.80 4.22 -5.88
N CYS A 103 3.80 5.22 -6.76
CA CYS A 103 4.90 6.19 -6.86
C CYS A 103 5.09 6.98 -5.55
N ALA A 104 4.01 7.39 -4.91
CA ALA A 104 4.07 8.09 -3.62
C ALA A 104 4.72 7.22 -2.54
N GLY A 105 4.33 5.94 -2.44
CA GLY A 105 4.91 5.00 -1.48
C GLY A 105 6.38 4.69 -1.76
N LEU A 106 6.74 4.41 -3.02
CA LEU A 106 8.13 4.19 -3.43
C LEU A 106 9.00 5.42 -3.20
N GLY A 107 8.46 6.63 -3.39
CA GLY A 107 9.15 7.88 -3.18
C GLY A 107 9.58 8.15 -1.73
N LYS A 108 9.08 7.39 -0.75
CA LYS A 108 9.48 7.46 0.66
C LYS A 108 10.64 6.52 1.02
N LEU A 109 10.96 5.57 0.15
CA LEU A 109 12.00 4.58 0.41
C LEU A 109 13.41 5.17 0.56
N PRO A 110 13.84 6.19 -0.21
CA PRO A 110 15.12 6.85 0.01
C PRO A 110 15.26 7.42 1.42
N GLN A 111 14.22 8.09 1.93
CA GLN A 111 14.20 8.63 3.29
C GLN A 111 14.25 7.52 4.35
N LEU A 112 13.52 6.43 4.14
CA LEU A 112 13.57 5.27 5.03
C LEU A 112 14.98 4.65 5.06
N ARG A 113 15.62 4.51 3.89
CA ARG A 113 16.98 4.00 3.73
C ARG A 113 18.01 4.89 4.46
N GLU A 114 17.91 6.20 4.31
CA GLU A 114 18.78 7.17 4.99
C GLU A 114 18.66 7.05 6.52
N ARG A 115 17.45 6.92 7.04
CA ARG A 115 17.19 6.75 8.47
C ARG A 115 17.63 5.40 9.01
N LEU A 116 17.73 4.37 8.19
CA LEU A 116 18.26 3.06 8.57
C LEU A 116 19.81 3.01 8.58
N ALA A 117 20.47 3.91 7.86
CA ALA A 117 21.93 3.90 7.68
C ALA A 117 22.75 3.94 8.97
N PRO A 118 22.35 4.67 10.05
CA PRO A 118 23.13 4.73 11.29
C PRO A 118 23.17 3.42 12.10
N TYR A 119 22.21 2.52 11.91
CA TYR A 119 22.07 1.34 12.74
C TYR A 119 23.12 0.27 12.40
N PRO A 120 23.83 -0.28 13.43
CA PRO A 120 24.92 -1.24 13.22
C PRO A 120 24.43 -2.66 12.89
N SER A 121 23.22 -3.06 13.29
CA SER A 121 22.74 -4.43 13.15
C SER A 121 22.72 -4.92 11.70
N ALA A 122 23.17 -6.16 11.50
CA ALA A 122 23.25 -6.77 10.18
C ALA A 122 21.88 -6.87 9.48
N LEU A 123 20.79 -7.05 10.25
CA LEU A 123 19.44 -7.13 9.69
C LEU A 123 18.98 -5.78 9.14
N LEU A 124 19.12 -4.69 9.90
CA LEU A 124 18.71 -3.36 9.44
C LEU A 124 19.52 -2.91 8.22
N LYS A 125 20.82 -3.22 8.18
CA LYS A 125 21.66 -2.98 7.00
C LYS A 125 21.20 -3.77 5.78
N SER A 126 20.88 -5.05 5.96
CA SER A 126 20.34 -5.88 4.87
C SER A 126 19.02 -5.33 4.34
N LEU A 127 18.08 -4.98 5.24
CA LEU A 127 16.79 -4.41 4.87
C LEU A 127 16.93 -3.06 4.17
N SER A 128 17.85 -2.21 4.63
CA SER A 128 18.18 -0.95 3.96
C SER A 128 18.64 -1.16 2.52
N GLY A 129 19.45 -2.20 2.27
CA GLY A 129 19.93 -2.57 0.94
C GLY A 129 18.85 -3.13 0.01
N GLU A 130 17.74 -3.63 0.55
CA GLU A 130 16.60 -4.15 -0.22
C GLU A 130 15.59 -3.07 -0.62
N LEU A 131 15.71 -1.85 -0.08
CA LEU A 131 14.85 -0.73 -0.40
C LEU A 131 15.23 -0.12 -1.75
N ASP A 132 14.46 -0.40 -2.76
CA ASP A 132 14.61 0.10 -4.12
C ASP A 132 13.42 1.01 -4.45
N ASP A 133 13.69 2.28 -4.68
CA ASP A 133 12.67 3.28 -4.94
C ASP A 133 12.21 3.37 -6.40
N LEU A 134 12.80 2.55 -7.29
CA LEU A 134 12.46 2.46 -8.70
C LEU A 134 12.32 3.85 -9.36
N GLU A 135 13.33 4.71 -9.21
CA GLU A 135 13.28 6.11 -9.66
C GLU A 135 12.85 6.24 -11.14
N GLU A 136 13.35 5.36 -11.99
CA GLU A 136 12.99 5.36 -13.42
C GLU A 136 11.49 5.13 -13.63
N LEU A 137 10.91 4.17 -12.95
CA LEU A 137 9.48 3.89 -13.03
C LEU A 137 8.64 5.03 -12.43
N ARG A 138 9.07 5.60 -11.30
CA ARG A 138 8.40 6.76 -10.68
C ARG A 138 8.41 7.97 -11.62
N ASN A 139 9.54 8.25 -12.24
CA ASN A 139 9.69 9.35 -13.19
C ASN A 139 8.84 9.13 -14.45
N LEU A 140 8.76 7.89 -14.95
CA LEU A 140 7.91 7.54 -16.08
C LEU A 140 6.42 7.80 -15.75
N ILE A 141 5.93 7.23 -14.65
CA ILE A 141 4.53 7.37 -14.23
C ILE A 141 4.21 8.85 -13.92
N GLY A 142 5.11 9.57 -13.23
CA GLY A 142 4.93 10.97 -12.88
C GLY A 142 4.88 11.91 -14.10
N ARG A 143 5.57 11.57 -15.19
CA ARG A 143 5.46 12.31 -16.46
C ARG A 143 4.20 11.96 -17.24
N ALA A 144 3.71 10.74 -17.09
CA ALA A 144 2.61 10.22 -17.89
C ALA A 144 1.24 10.50 -17.28
N ILE A 145 1.08 10.37 -15.94
CA ILE A 145 -0.21 10.44 -15.26
C ILE A 145 -0.33 11.77 -14.50
N VAL A 146 -1.52 12.37 -14.53
CA VAL A 146 -1.84 13.56 -13.72
C VAL A 146 -1.82 13.24 -12.23
N ASP A 147 -1.64 14.26 -11.37
CA ASP A 147 -1.54 14.05 -9.92
C ASP A 147 -2.83 13.53 -9.30
N GLU A 148 -3.98 13.97 -9.82
CA GLU A 148 -5.32 13.55 -9.39
C GLU A 148 -6.09 12.89 -10.54
N PRO A 149 -5.77 11.62 -10.90
CA PRO A 149 -6.45 10.96 -11.99
C PRO A 149 -7.90 10.64 -11.62
N PRO A 150 -8.81 10.63 -12.61
CA PRO A 150 -10.20 10.23 -12.44
C PRO A 150 -10.31 8.81 -11.86
N PHE A 151 -11.48 8.48 -11.34
CA PHE A 151 -11.70 7.17 -10.72
C PHE A 151 -11.63 6.03 -11.74
N SER A 152 -12.19 6.23 -12.92
CA SER A 152 -12.20 5.24 -13.99
C SER A 152 -11.26 5.64 -15.14
N VAL A 153 -10.41 4.73 -15.54
CA VAL A 153 -9.55 4.90 -16.73
C VAL A 153 -10.35 4.98 -18.04
N ARG A 154 -11.65 4.60 -18.02
CA ARG A 154 -12.55 4.69 -19.18
C ARG A 154 -13.11 6.09 -19.41
N GLU A 155 -12.98 6.98 -18.43
CA GLU A 155 -13.44 8.36 -18.54
C GLU A 155 -12.46 9.25 -19.31
N GLY A 156 -11.22 8.82 -19.49
CA GLY A 156 -10.13 9.63 -20.04
C GLY A 156 -9.65 10.74 -19.10
N GLY A 157 -8.78 11.61 -19.57
CA GLY A 157 -8.31 12.78 -18.82
C GLY A 157 -7.27 12.47 -17.74
N PHE A 158 -6.62 11.33 -17.78
CA PHE A 158 -5.61 10.93 -16.79
C PHE A 158 -4.17 10.97 -17.33
N ILE A 159 -3.95 11.09 -18.64
CA ILE A 159 -2.63 11.32 -19.24
C ILE A 159 -2.26 12.80 -19.12
N ARG A 160 -1.04 13.08 -18.69
CA ARG A 160 -0.53 14.45 -18.50
C ARG A 160 -0.28 15.13 -19.86
N LEU A 161 -0.53 16.43 -19.91
CA LEU A 161 -0.21 17.26 -21.06
C LEU A 161 1.32 17.21 -21.33
N GLY A 162 1.70 17.06 -22.60
CA GLY A 162 3.09 16.96 -23.02
C GLY A 162 3.70 15.56 -22.94
N TYR A 163 2.93 14.54 -22.51
CA TYR A 163 3.39 13.17 -22.50
C TYR A 163 3.34 12.49 -23.88
N ASP A 164 2.23 12.67 -24.58
CA ASP A 164 2.01 12.11 -25.92
C ASP A 164 1.42 13.17 -26.85
N ALA A 165 2.07 13.38 -28.00
CA ALA A 165 1.69 14.44 -28.93
C ALA A 165 0.32 14.23 -29.58
N GLU A 166 -0.10 12.98 -29.80
CA GLU A 166 -1.43 12.71 -30.39
C GLU A 166 -2.54 12.89 -29.35
N VAL A 167 -2.31 12.56 -28.08
CA VAL A 167 -3.23 12.89 -26.98
C VAL A 167 -3.43 14.41 -26.90
N ASP A 168 -2.34 15.17 -26.96
CA ASP A 168 -2.41 16.63 -26.88
C ASP A 168 -3.15 17.22 -28.10
N ARG A 169 -2.89 16.70 -29.30
CA ARG A 169 -3.58 17.10 -30.53
C ARG A 169 -5.08 16.83 -30.46
N LEU A 170 -5.47 15.63 -30.00
CA LEU A 170 -6.89 15.27 -29.87
C LEU A 170 -7.62 16.13 -28.83
N ARG A 171 -6.96 16.49 -27.73
CA ARG A 171 -7.50 17.42 -26.74
C ARG A 171 -7.68 18.83 -27.30
N ASP A 172 -6.72 19.30 -28.09
CA ASP A 172 -6.80 20.61 -28.73
C ASP A 172 -7.99 20.67 -29.70
N ILE A 173 -8.20 19.63 -30.50
CA ILE A 173 -9.38 19.51 -31.38
C ILE A 173 -10.69 19.59 -30.57
N GLN A 174 -10.78 18.93 -29.42
CA GLN A 174 -11.97 18.99 -28.57
C GLN A 174 -12.23 20.39 -27.99
N THR A 175 -11.18 21.06 -27.53
CA THR A 175 -11.28 22.38 -26.89
C THR A 175 -11.48 23.48 -27.91
N ARG A 176 -10.77 23.43 -29.02
CA ARG A 176 -10.75 24.48 -30.05
C ARG A 176 -11.51 24.13 -31.32
N GLY A 177 -12.20 22.99 -31.38
CA GLY A 177 -12.94 22.59 -32.57
C GLY A 177 -13.93 23.66 -33.07
N LYS A 178 -14.59 24.39 -32.16
CA LYS A 178 -15.45 25.53 -32.52
C LYS A 178 -14.66 26.69 -33.10
N ASP A 179 -13.48 26.99 -32.58
CA ASP A 179 -12.62 28.07 -33.07
C ASP A 179 -12.06 27.71 -34.44
N MET A 180 -11.72 26.44 -34.68
CA MET A 180 -11.28 25.95 -36.00
C MET A 180 -12.40 26.10 -37.04
N VAL A 181 -13.64 25.82 -36.69
CA VAL A 181 -14.80 26.04 -37.56
C VAL A 181 -14.98 27.51 -37.87
N LEU A 182 -14.85 28.40 -36.88
CA LEU A 182 -14.91 29.86 -37.06
C LEU A 182 -13.74 30.37 -37.95
N ALA A 183 -12.56 29.78 -37.81
CA ALA A 183 -11.41 30.13 -38.66
C ALA A 183 -11.64 29.73 -40.13
N ILE A 184 -12.26 28.58 -40.41
CA ILE A 184 -12.70 28.18 -41.74
C ILE A 184 -13.74 29.20 -42.27
N GLU A 185 -14.72 29.58 -41.46
CA GLU A 185 -15.74 30.59 -41.85
C GLU A 185 -15.07 31.92 -42.26
N ALA A 186 -14.15 32.42 -41.46
CA ALA A 186 -13.44 33.67 -41.76
C ALA A 186 -12.63 33.59 -43.06
N ARG A 187 -11.87 32.50 -43.24
CA ARG A 187 -11.07 32.28 -44.46
C ARG A 187 -11.93 32.12 -45.71
N GLU A 188 -13.05 31.37 -45.62
CA GLU A 188 -13.94 31.19 -46.76
C GLU A 188 -14.69 32.48 -47.11
N LYS A 189 -15.02 33.36 -46.14
CA LYS A 189 -15.50 34.72 -46.39
C LYS A 189 -14.49 35.57 -47.17
N GLU A 190 -13.23 35.52 -46.81
CA GLU A 190 -12.17 36.23 -47.52
C GLU A 190 -11.95 35.69 -48.92
N LYS A 191 -11.87 34.35 -49.07
CA LYS A 191 -11.67 33.66 -50.37
C LYS A 191 -12.79 33.96 -51.37
N THR A 192 -14.05 33.96 -50.91
CA THR A 192 -15.21 34.12 -51.78
C THR A 192 -15.69 35.55 -51.92
N GLY A 193 -15.31 36.45 -51.00
CA GLY A 193 -15.82 37.82 -50.93
C GLY A 193 -17.26 37.90 -50.38
N ILE A 194 -17.90 36.77 -49.98
CA ILE A 194 -19.26 36.69 -49.54
C ILE A 194 -19.35 36.99 -48.04
N LYS A 195 -19.64 38.24 -47.67
CA LYS A 195 -19.72 38.67 -46.26
C LYS A 195 -20.82 38.00 -45.45
N SER A 196 -21.91 37.55 -46.10
CA SER A 196 -23.04 36.88 -45.46
C SER A 196 -22.85 35.37 -45.28
N LEU A 197 -21.77 34.78 -45.77
CA LEU A 197 -21.42 33.37 -45.59
C LEU A 197 -21.34 33.03 -44.09
N LYS A 198 -21.94 31.94 -43.69
CA LYS A 198 -21.86 31.42 -42.34
C LYS A 198 -21.65 29.92 -42.35
N VAL A 199 -20.85 29.43 -41.39
CA VAL A 199 -20.75 28.02 -41.07
C VAL A 199 -21.75 27.65 -39.97
N GLY A 200 -22.59 26.69 -40.23
CA GLY A 200 -23.58 26.19 -39.26
C GLY A 200 -23.44 24.70 -39.05
N PHE A 201 -24.13 24.21 -38.03
CA PHE A 201 -24.21 22.77 -37.71
C PHE A 201 -25.64 22.30 -37.65
N ASN A 202 -25.90 21.14 -38.24
CA ASN A 202 -27.18 20.46 -38.18
C ASN A 202 -26.98 18.99 -37.79
N LYS A 203 -27.78 18.50 -36.86
CA LYS A 203 -27.67 17.12 -36.34
C LYS A 203 -27.79 16.03 -37.42
N VAL A 204 -28.49 16.33 -38.54
CA VAL A 204 -28.71 15.36 -39.62
C VAL A 204 -27.61 15.42 -40.68
N PHE A 205 -27.11 16.63 -40.99
CA PHE A 205 -26.21 16.87 -42.12
C PHE A 205 -24.79 17.26 -41.72
N GLY A 206 -24.53 17.47 -40.41
CA GLY A 206 -23.26 17.93 -39.88
C GLY A 206 -22.99 19.42 -40.08
N TYR A 207 -21.75 19.79 -40.23
CA TYR A 207 -21.33 21.17 -40.54
C TYR A 207 -21.59 21.50 -42.00
N TYR A 208 -22.02 22.75 -42.26
CA TYR A 208 -22.32 23.25 -43.61
C TYR A 208 -21.97 24.73 -43.70
N ILE A 209 -21.67 25.17 -44.94
CA ILE A 209 -21.51 26.56 -45.32
C ILE A 209 -22.85 27.04 -45.93
N GLU A 210 -23.45 28.08 -45.34
CA GLU A 210 -24.70 28.66 -45.80
C GLU A 210 -24.40 29.93 -46.62
N VAL A 211 -24.90 29.95 -47.85
CA VAL A 211 -24.77 31.09 -48.80
C VAL A 211 -26.14 31.54 -49.24
N SER A 212 -26.39 32.88 -49.16
CA SER A 212 -27.64 33.47 -49.62
C SER A 212 -27.78 33.43 -51.14
N LYS A 213 -28.98 33.33 -51.68
CA LYS A 213 -29.29 33.23 -53.10
C LYS A 213 -28.61 34.30 -53.97
N SER A 214 -28.46 35.52 -53.46
CA SER A 214 -27.85 36.64 -54.16
C SER A 214 -26.37 36.48 -54.48
N TYR A 215 -25.71 35.44 -53.96
CA TYR A 215 -24.26 35.19 -54.09
C TYR A 215 -23.94 33.85 -54.76
N TYR A 216 -24.92 33.18 -55.40
CA TYR A 216 -24.66 31.85 -55.99
C TYR A 216 -23.60 31.84 -57.05
N ASP A 217 -23.53 32.90 -57.84
CA ASP A 217 -22.50 33.04 -58.91
C ASP A 217 -21.06 33.21 -58.38
N GLN A 218 -20.92 33.46 -57.12
CA GLN A 218 -19.63 33.63 -56.43
C GLN A 218 -19.21 32.36 -55.68
N VAL A 219 -20.01 31.33 -55.66
CA VAL A 219 -19.70 30.08 -54.99
C VAL A 219 -18.61 29.31 -55.75
N PRO A 220 -17.48 28.95 -55.11
CA PRO A 220 -16.43 28.19 -55.72
C PRO A 220 -16.89 26.84 -56.26
N ALA A 221 -16.25 26.35 -57.33
CA ALA A 221 -16.58 25.07 -57.95
C ALA A 221 -16.28 23.85 -57.08
N ASP A 222 -15.42 24.01 -56.07
CA ASP A 222 -15.07 22.98 -55.07
C ASP A 222 -16.12 22.81 -53.96
N TYR A 223 -17.12 23.68 -53.89
CA TYR A 223 -18.24 23.52 -52.93
C TYR A 223 -19.21 22.48 -53.43
N ILE A 224 -19.53 21.49 -52.56
CA ILE A 224 -20.50 20.43 -52.85
C ILE A 224 -21.86 20.85 -52.26
N ARG A 225 -22.87 21.00 -53.12
CA ARG A 225 -24.22 21.36 -52.68
C ARG A 225 -24.87 20.21 -51.89
N LYS A 226 -25.39 20.52 -50.71
CA LYS A 226 -26.08 19.55 -49.79
C LYS A 226 -27.57 19.78 -49.69
N GLN A 227 -28.03 21.03 -49.63
CA GLN A 227 -29.43 21.37 -49.43
C GLN A 227 -29.72 22.73 -50.03
N THR A 228 -30.87 22.80 -50.73
CA THR A 228 -31.45 24.05 -51.22
C THR A 228 -32.64 24.46 -50.34
N LEU A 229 -32.61 25.69 -49.82
CA LEU A 229 -33.64 26.31 -49.02
C LEU A 229 -34.26 27.50 -49.79
N VAL A 230 -35.38 28.06 -49.26
CA VAL A 230 -36.10 29.16 -49.93
C VAL A 230 -35.20 30.37 -50.22
N ASN A 231 -34.34 30.74 -49.28
CA ASN A 231 -33.51 31.98 -49.35
C ASN A 231 -32.00 31.74 -49.36
N CYS A 232 -31.52 30.48 -49.22
CA CYS A 232 -30.14 30.14 -49.16
C CYS A 232 -29.87 28.71 -49.66
N GLU A 233 -28.63 28.41 -49.95
CA GLU A 233 -28.16 27.06 -50.21
C GLU A 233 -27.05 26.68 -49.19
N ARG A 234 -26.98 25.40 -48.89
CA ARG A 234 -26.02 24.83 -47.98
C ARG A 234 -25.05 23.96 -48.73
N PHE A 235 -23.79 24.23 -48.51
CA PHE A 235 -22.65 23.55 -49.12
C PHE A 235 -21.77 22.91 -48.10
N ILE A 236 -20.96 21.97 -48.55
CA ILE A 236 -19.83 21.43 -47.79
C ILE A 236 -18.56 21.51 -48.60
N THR A 237 -17.45 21.67 -47.91
CA THR A 237 -16.10 21.48 -48.48
C THR A 237 -15.50 20.20 -47.90
N GLN A 238 -14.49 19.65 -48.62
CA GLN A 238 -13.80 18.46 -48.11
C GLN A 238 -13.13 18.75 -46.77
N GLU A 239 -12.49 19.90 -46.60
CA GLU A 239 -11.86 20.32 -45.35
C GLU A 239 -12.86 20.40 -44.17
N LEU A 240 -14.08 20.99 -44.40
CA LEU A 240 -15.10 21.09 -43.35
C LEU A 240 -15.62 19.71 -42.95
N LYS A 241 -15.71 18.79 -43.88
CA LYS A 241 -16.09 17.40 -43.64
C LYS A 241 -15.04 16.63 -42.86
N ASP A 242 -13.75 16.84 -43.18
CA ASP A 242 -12.63 16.21 -42.52
C ASP A 242 -12.52 16.72 -41.07
N LEU A 243 -12.66 18.04 -40.85
CA LEU A 243 -12.71 18.63 -39.52
C LEU A 243 -13.89 18.12 -38.69
N GLU A 244 -15.09 17.99 -39.31
CA GLU A 244 -16.27 17.40 -38.67
C GLU A 244 -16.00 15.98 -38.20
N HIS A 245 -15.41 15.16 -39.06
CA HIS A 245 -15.09 13.78 -38.73
C HIS A 245 -14.06 13.74 -37.56
N GLU A 246 -13.07 14.60 -37.59
CA GLU A 246 -12.08 14.71 -36.51
C GLU A 246 -12.72 15.15 -35.18
N ILE A 247 -13.61 16.16 -35.19
CA ILE A 247 -14.32 16.62 -33.98
C ILE A 247 -15.21 15.52 -33.41
N LEU A 248 -15.97 14.84 -34.26
CA LEU A 248 -16.92 13.80 -33.82
C LEU A 248 -16.24 12.54 -33.31
N THR A 249 -15.07 12.18 -33.87
CA THR A 249 -14.34 10.97 -33.46
C THR A 249 -13.25 11.23 -32.44
N SER A 250 -12.88 12.48 -32.22
CA SER A 250 -11.75 12.84 -31.33
C SER A 250 -11.92 12.33 -29.90
N GLN A 251 -13.14 12.35 -29.34
CA GLN A 251 -13.42 11.87 -27.98
C GLN A 251 -13.14 10.38 -27.84
N ASP A 252 -13.67 9.58 -28.75
CA ASP A 252 -13.50 8.12 -28.70
C ASP A 252 -12.05 7.72 -28.94
N ARG A 253 -11.39 8.39 -29.90
CA ARG A 253 -9.97 8.17 -30.20
C ARG A 253 -9.09 8.57 -29.03
N LEU A 254 -9.36 9.71 -28.40
CA LEU A 254 -8.62 10.18 -27.22
C LEU A 254 -8.73 9.18 -26.08
N THR A 255 -9.97 8.76 -25.75
CA THR A 255 -10.21 7.81 -24.66
C THR A 255 -9.55 6.46 -24.93
N ALA A 256 -9.59 5.97 -26.17
CA ALA A 256 -8.94 4.71 -26.55
C ALA A 256 -7.41 4.80 -26.48
N LEU A 257 -6.82 5.91 -26.96
CA LEU A 257 -5.39 6.14 -26.91
C LEU A 257 -4.88 6.27 -25.47
N GLU A 258 -5.55 7.08 -24.64
CA GLU A 258 -5.19 7.21 -23.22
C GLU A 258 -5.26 5.87 -22.51
N PHE A 259 -6.29 5.06 -22.77
CA PHE A 259 -6.41 3.72 -22.20
C PHE A 259 -5.25 2.80 -22.64
N GLN A 260 -4.84 2.84 -23.90
CA GLN A 260 -3.71 2.06 -24.39
C GLN A 260 -2.41 2.49 -23.68
N LEU A 261 -2.10 3.78 -23.64
CA LEU A 261 -0.93 4.31 -22.93
C LEU A 261 -0.93 3.91 -21.45
N PHE A 262 -2.10 3.92 -20.82
CA PHE A 262 -2.24 3.44 -19.45
C PHE A 262 -1.92 1.93 -19.32
N CYS A 263 -2.38 1.10 -20.26
CA CYS A 263 -2.06 -0.32 -20.24
C CYS A 263 -0.55 -0.56 -20.37
N ASP A 264 0.13 0.19 -21.26
CA ASP A 264 1.57 0.10 -21.44
C ASP A 264 2.34 0.50 -20.16
N LEU A 265 1.90 1.56 -19.48
CA LEU A 265 2.47 1.98 -18.19
C LEU A 265 2.26 0.91 -17.10
N ARG A 266 1.07 0.32 -17.05
CA ARG A 266 0.74 -0.75 -16.10
C ARG A 266 1.59 -1.99 -16.34
N GLU A 267 1.83 -2.37 -17.58
CA GLU A 267 2.71 -3.49 -17.95
C GLU A 267 4.16 -3.23 -17.55
N GLN A 268 4.66 -2.01 -17.78
CA GLN A 268 5.99 -1.62 -17.33
C GLN A 268 6.13 -1.68 -15.80
N ALA A 269 5.10 -1.26 -15.06
CA ALA A 269 5.08 -1.41 -13.61
C ALA A 269 5.02 -2.88 -13.19
N ALA A 270 4.20 -3.71 -13.86
CA ALA A 270 4.10 -5.15 -13.61
C ALA A 270 5.43 -5.88 -13.86
N ALA A 271 6.20 -5.46 -14.85
CA ALA A 271 7.53 -6.02 -15.12
C ALA A 271 8.51 -5.80 -13.95
N GLN A 272 8.28 -4.82 -13.07
CA GLN A 272 9.08 -4.54 -11.88
C GLN A 272 8.57 -5.25 -10.60
N VAL A 273 7.61 -6.18 -10.70
CA VAL A 273 6.95 -6.84 -9.57
C VAL A 273 7.95 -7.37 -8.52
N GLY A 274 9.02 -8.04 -8.95
CA GLY A 274 9.99 -8.64 -8.03
C GLY A 274 10.78 -7.59 -7.21
N ARG A 275 11.11 -6.44 -7.81
CA ARG A 275 11.79 -5.32 -7.12
C ARG A 275 10.86 -4.66 -6.11
N ILE A 276 9.61 -4.41 -6.50
CA ILE A 276 8.60 -3.81 -5.62
C ILE A 276 8.26 -4.73 -4.45
N GLN A 277 8.14 -6.05 -4.69
CA GLN A 277 7.88 -7.02 -3.63
C GLN A 277 9.02 -7.12 -2.62
N ARG A 278 10.28 -7.07 -3.06
CA ARG A 278 11.43 -7.04 -2.14
C ARG A 278 11.41 -5.80 -1.25
N SER A 279 11.20 -4.62 -1.85
CA SER A 279 11.08 -3.37 -1.07
C SER A 279 9.89 -3.42 -0.10
N ALA A 280 8.74 -3.92 -0.52
CA ALA A 280 7.56 -4.08 0.32
C ALA A 280 7.81 -5.02 1.51
N ALA A 281 8.50 -6.14 1.27
CA ALA A 281 8.88 -7.08 2.33
C ALA A 281 9.89 -6.47 3.31
N ALA A 282 10.85 -5.67 2.83
CA ALA A 282 11.78 -4.94 3.68
C ALA A 282 11.06 -3.90 4.54
N VAL A 283 10.17 -3.10 3.96
CA VAL A 283 9.33 -2.13 4.69
C VAL A 283 8.51 -2.82 5.78
N ALA A 284 7.86 -3.93 5.46
CA ALA A 284 7.07 -4.69 6.44
C ALA A 284 7.91 -5.18 7.61
N GLN A 285 9.14 -5.67 7.36
CA GLN A 285 10.05 -6.11 8.41
C GLN A 285 10.51 -4.94 9.29
N VAL A 286 10.91 -3.82 8.69
CA VAL A 286 11.29 -2.62 9.46
C VAL A 286 10.15 -2.17 10.36
N ASP A 287 8.91 -2.17 9.85
CA ASP A 287 7.72 -1.77 10.61
C ASP A 287 7.45 -2.69 11.80
N VAL A 288 7.58 -4.02 11.63
CA VAL A 288 7.42 -4.98 12.73
C VAL A 288 8.54 -4.82 13.76
N LEU A 289 9.79 -4.63 13.35
CA LEU A 289 10.92 -4.42 14.27
C LEU A 289 10.76 -3.12 15.07
N CYS A 290 10.30 -2.03 14.43
CA CYS A 290 9.94 -0.79 15.12
C CYS A 290 8.78 -1.00 16.11
N SER A 291 7.79 -1.80 15.75
CA SER A 291 6.67 -2.17 16.63
C SER A 291 7.15 -2.90 17.88
N PHE A 292 7.99 -3.93 17.72
CA PHE A 292 8.58 -4.66 18.84
C PHE A 292 9.42 -3.76 19.74
N ALA A 293 10.25 -2.91 19.15
CA ALA A 293 11.09 -1.97 19.90
C ALA A 293 10.25 -0.92 20.66
N ALA A 294 9.20 -0.40 20.05
CA ALA A 294 8.31 0.56 20.71
C ALA A 294 7.58 -0.04 21.91
N VAL A 295 7.11 -1.28 21.78
CA VAL A 295 6.47 -2.01 22.90
C VAL A 295 7.49 -2.34 23.99
N ALA A 296 8.69 -2.83 23.61
CA ALA A 296 9.75 -3.16 24.55
C ALA A 296 10.17 -1.95 25.37
N ALA A 297 10.37 -0.80 24.74
CA ALA A 297 10.75 0.44 25.42
C ALA A 297 9.65 0.95 26.37
N GLU A 298 8.38 0.93 25.92
CA GLU A 298 7.23 1.38 26.73
C GLU A 298 6.98 0.50 27.94
N ARG A 299 7.13 -0.83 27.78
CA ARG A 299 6.77 -1.82 28.79
C ARG A 299 7.95 -2.43 29.51
N ARG A 300 9.16 -1.93 29.25
CA ARG A 300 10.39 -2.38 29.89
C ARG A 300 10.68 -3.88 29.72
N TYR A 301 10.39 -4.40 28.52
CA TYR A 301 10.72 -5.78 28.19
C TYR A 301 12.23 -5.96 28.07
N CYS A 302 12.74 -7.12 28.46
CA CYS A 302 14.16 -7.43 28.33
C CYS A 302 14.47 -8.19 27.04
N ARG A 303 15.72 -8.07 26.59
CA ARG A 303 16.26 -8.89 25.52
C ARG A 303 16.46 -10.32 26.03
N PRO A 304 15.81 -11.36 25.46
CA PRO A 304 16.07 -12.74 25.84
C PRO A 304 17.36 -13.25 25.23
N GLU A 305 18.04 -14.16 25.92
CA GLU A 305 19.06 -15.01 25.34
C GLU A 305 18.38 -16.25 24.74
N VAL A 306 18.68 -16.56 23.47
CA VAL A 306 18.07 -17.71 22.79
C VAL A 306 19.16 -18.60 22.22
N ASP A 307 19.15 -19.87 22.62
CA ASP A 307 20.16 -20.86 22.23
C ASP A 307 19.55 -22.24 21.89
N LEU A 308 20.38 -23.25 21.73
CA LEU A 308 19.99 -24.65 21.50
C LEU A 308 20.00 -25.49 22.78
N SER A 309 20.05 -24.88 23.96
CA SER A 309 19.93 -25.60 25.21
C SER A 309 18.51 -26.13 25.42
N ASP A 310 18.37 -27.06 26.36
CA ASP A 310 17.09 -27.63 26.76
C ASP A 310 16.42 -26.84 27.91
N ARG A 311 16.83 -25.58 28.13
CA ARG A 311 16.45 -24.80 29.32
C ARG A 311 15.48 -23.69 28.96
N ILE A 312 14.55 -23.45 29.88
CA ILE A 312 13.71 -22.26 29.92
C ILE A 312 13.89 -21.65 31.30
N ASP A 313 14.65 -20.55 31.36
CA ASP A 313 14.90 -19.78 32.56
C ASP A 313 14.28 -18.40 32.41
N ILE A 314 13.26 -18.09 33.18
CA ILE A 314 12.58 -16.80 33.21
C ILE A 314 12.66 -16.24 34.63
N THR A 315 13.25 -15.07 34.79
CA THR A 315 13.33 -14.37 36.06
C THR A 315 12.36 -13.19 36.08
N GLU A 316 11.49 -13.14 37.08
CA GLU A 316 10.51 -12.08 37.23
C GLU A 316 9.72 -11.84 35.94
N GLY A 317 9.13 -12.88 35.37
CA GLY A 317 8.27 -12.79 34.20
C GLY A 317 6.86 -12.33 34.52
N TRP A 318 6.20 -11.70 33.55
CA TRP A 318 4.79 -11.34 33.66
C TRP A 318 4.00 -11.61 32.39
N HIS A 319 2.67 -11.71 32.55
CA HIS A 319 1.79 -11.97 31.42
C HIS A 319 1.55 -10.68 30.61
N PRO A 320 1.96 -10.59 29.33
CA PRO A 320 1.94 -9.33 28.57
C PRO A 320 0.56 -8.72 28.37
N VAL A 321 -0.47 -9.58 28.23
CA VAL A 321 -1.85 -9.13 28.02
C VAL A 321 -2.48 -8.68 29.35
N VAL A 322 -2.33 -9.49 30.39
CA VAL A 322 -2.91 -9.18 31.71
C VAL A 322 -2.29 -7.90 32.26
N GLU A 323 -0.96 -7.76 32.18
CA GLU A 323 -0.26 -6.52 32.60
C GLU A 323 -0.82 -5.29 31.88
N LYS A 324 -1.08 -5.40 30.58
CA LYS A 324 -1.67 -4.30 29.80
C LYS A 324 -3.12 -3.99 30.18
N MET A 325 -3.86 -4.97 30.68
CA MET A 325 -5.27 -4.81 31.08
C MET A 325 -5.42 -4.32 32.51
N LEU A 326 -4.44 -4.54 33.38
CA LEU A 326 -4.50 -4.11 34.77
C LEU A 326 -4.53 -2.59 34.90
N THR A 327 -5.49 -2.10 35.65
CA THR A 327 -5.65 -0.68 36.01
C THR A 327 -5.55 -0.55 37.53
N GLY A 328 -4.47 0.06 38.03
CA GLY A 328 -4.36 0.43 39.43
C GLY A 328 -3.53 -0.52 40.33
N ALA A 329 -3.21 -1.73 39.91
CA ALA A 329 -2.30 -2.62 40.66
C ALA A 329 -1.25 -3.18 39.70
N PRO A 330 0.05 -3.25 40.09
CA PRO A 330 1.08 -3.89 39.28
C PRO A 330 0.84 -5.40 39.21
N PHE A 331 1.25 -6.00 38.08
CA PHE A 331 1.33 -7.45 37.95
C PHE A 331 2.42 -7.98 38.90
N VAL A 332 2.15 -9.08 39.61
CA VAL A 332 3.15 -9.73 40.46
C VAL A 332 3.99 -10.67 39.59
N PRO A 333 5.30 -10.40 39.40
CA PRO A 333 6.15 -11.21 38.55
C PRO A 333 6.37 -12.63 39.14
N ASN A 334 6.68 -13.58 38.26
CA ASN A 334 6.92 -14.96 38.64
C ASN A 334 8.16 -15.51 37.92
N ASP A 335 8.93 -16.34 38.64
CA ASP A 335 10.02 -17.09 38.05
C ASP A 335 9.51 -18.39 37.38
N ALA A 336 10.21 -18.85 36.35
CA ALA A 336 9.99 -20.17 35.77
C ALA A 336 11.33 -20.80 35.40
N HIS A 337 11.52 -22.01 35.82
CA HIS A 337 12.67 -22.84 35.47
C HIS A 337 12.18 -24.21 34.98
N MET A 338 12.65 -24.64 33.82
CA MET A 338 12.39 -25.96 33.22
C MET A 338 13.59 -26.42 32.41
N ASP A 339 13.90 -27.71 32.49
CA ASP A 339 14.90 -28.36 31.64
C ASP A 339 14.47 -29.81 31.29
N LEU A 340 15.32 -30.56 30.59
CA LEU A 340 15.05 -31.95 30.23
C LEU A 340 15.77 -32.96 31.16
N GLU A 341 16.41 -32.50 32.24
CA GLU A 341 17.15 -33.35 33.19
C GLU A 341 16.44 -33.43 34.54
N ASP A 342 16.44 -32.35 35.30
CA ASP A 342 15.98 -32.32 36.71
C ASP A 342 14.53 -31.76 36.83
N ASP A 343 14.18 -30.71 36.03
CA ASP A 343 12.91 -29.99 36.10
C ASP A 343 12.04 -30.19 34.85
N THR A 344 11.82 -31.45 34.48
CA THR A 344 11.05 -31.82 33.26
C THR A 344 9.54 -31.60 33.37
N VAL A 345 8.98 -31.61 34.59
CA VAL A 345 7.55 -31.46 34.84
C VAL A 345 7.31 -30.58 36.07
N ALA A 346 6.57 -29.50 35.88
CA ALA A 346 6.10 -28.63 36.96
C ALA A 346 4.64 -28.90 37.29
N ILE A 347 4.34 -29.26 38.52
CA ILE A 347 2.97 -29.43 39.04
C ILE A 347 2.53 -28.13 39.73
N ILE A 348 1.59 -27.40 39.10
CA ILE A 348 1.11 -26.13 39.60
C ILE A 348 -0.22 -26.33 40.32
N THR A 349 -0.23 -26.09 41.64
CA THR A 349 -1.42 -26.25 42.51
C THR A 349 -1.86 -24.90 43.07
N GLY A 350 -3.09 -24.82 43.54
CA GLY A 350 -3.64 -23.62 44.15
C GLY A 350 -5.17 -23.52 43.97
N PRO A 351 -5.85 -22.58 44.64
CA PRO A 351 -7.27 -22.37 44.50
C PRO A 351 -7.68 -21.93 43.08
N ASN A 352 -8.96 -22.05 42.77
CA ASN A 352 -9.49 -21.51 41.53
C ASN A 352 -9.34 -19.97 41.51
N MET A 353 -9.11 -19.39 40.33
CA MET A 353 -8.85 -17.95 40.15
C MET A 353 -7.54 -17.42 40.79
N ALA A 354 -6.63 -18.28 41.21
CA ALA A 354 -5.34 -17.88 41.78
C ALA A 354 -4.24 -17.64 40.73
N GLY A 355 -4.59 -17.49 39.47
CA GLY A 355 -3.63 -17.17 38.40
C GLY A 355 -2.85 -18.37 37.81
N LYS A 356 -3.20 -19.64 38.14
CA LYS A 356 -2.51 -20.82 37.57
C LYS A 356 -2.47 -20.84 36.05
N SER A 357 -3.61 -20.66 35.40
CA SER A 357 -3.71 -20.63 33.93
C SER A 357 -2.99 -19.42 33.35
N THR A 358 -3.02 -18.29 34.02
CA THR A 358 -2.27 -17.08 33.65
C THR A 358 -0.77 -17.33 33.66
N TYR A 359 -0.25 -18.00 34.69
CA TYR A 359 1.15 -18.36 34.79
C TYR A 359 1.59 -19.31 33.65
N MET A 360 0.81 -20.39 33.40
CA MET A 360 1.15 -21.32 32.31
C MET A 360 1.16 -20.63 30.93
N ARG A 361 0.17 -19.77 30.68
CA ARG A 361 0.13 -18.98 29.44
C ARG A 361 1.27 -17.98 29.35
N GLN A 362 1.63 -17.33 30.45
CA GLN A 362 2.77 -16.41 30.55
C GLN A 362 4.07 -17.06 30.04
N VAL A 363 4.41 -18.24 30.57
CA VAL A 363 5.62 -18.97 30.15
C VAL A 363 5.59 -19.28 28.65
N ALA A 364 4.50 -19.81 28.15
CA ALA A 364 4.33 -20.11 26.73
C ALA A 364 4.43 -18.85 25.82
N LEU A 365 3.83 -17.74 26.25
CA LEU A 365 3.88 -16.48 25.50
C LEU A 365 5.29 -15.87 25.47
N ILE A 366 6.02 -15.92 26.59
CA ILE A 366 7.42 -15.45 26.69
C ILE A 366 8.31 -16.24 25.71
N VAL A 367 8.18 -17.57 25.70
CA VAL A 367 8.91 -18.45 24.76
C VAL A 367 8.57 -18.10 23.30
N LEU A 368 7.30 -17.95 22.97
CA LEU A 368 6.86 -17.57 21.61
C LEU A 368 7.41 -16.19 21.20
N MET A 369 7.33 -15.20 22.08
CA MET A 369 7.85 -13.86 21.84
C MET A 369 9.36 -13.89 21.61
N ALA A 370 10.12 -14.63 22.41
CA ALA A 370 11.56 -14.80 22.21
C ALA A 370 11.87 -15.39 20.83
N GLN A 371 11.16 -16.46 20.41
CA GLN A 371 11.35 -17.09 19.11
C GLN A 371 10.81 -16.28 17.92
N MET A 372 9.95 -15.29 18.16
CA MET A 372 9.60 -14.30 17.14
C MET A 372 10.74 -13.29 16.90
N GLY A 373 11.71 -13.20 17.81
CA GLY A 373 12.73 -12.17 17.82
C GLY A 373 12.27 -10.86 18.48
N SER A 374 11.27 -10.93 19.37
CA SER A 374 10.81 -9.83 20.22
C SER A 374 11.48 -9.86 21.58
N PHE A 375 11.65 -8.70 22.22
CA PHE A 375 11.91 -8.63 23.65
C PHE A 375 10.71 -9.18 24.43
N VAL A 376 10.96 -9.65 25.64
CA VAL A 376 9.99 -10.41 26.45
C VAL A 376 9.67 -9.72 27.77
N PRO A 377 8.47 -9.91 28.31
CA PRO A 377 8.02 -9.38 29.59
C PRO A 377 8.65 -10.16 30.75
N ALA A 378 9.90 -9.88 31.05
CA ALA A 378 10.65 -10.45 32.16
C ALA A 378 11.80 -9.51 32.55
N ARG A 379 12.39 -9.71 33.75
CA ARG A 379 13.64 -9.05 34.12
C ARG A 379 14.84 -9.66 33.37
N ALA A 380 14.85 -10.99 33.22
CA ALA A 380 15.80 -11.73 32.41
C ALA A 380 15.14 -13.01 31.88
N ALA A 381 15.57 -13.46 30.71
CA ALA A 381 15.10 -14.72 30.14
C ALA A 381 16.19 -15.40 29.32
N ARG A 382 16.38 -16.70 29.52
CA ARG A 382 17.20 -17.57 28.68
C ARG A 382 16.33 -18.72 28.20
N ILE A 383 16.20 -18.83 26.89
CA ILE A 383 15.20 -19.73 26.24
C ILE A 383 15.96 -20.65 25.27
N GLY A 384 15.97 -21.93 25.58
CA GLY A 384 16.26 -22.98 24.59
C GLY A 384 15.15 -23.04 23.55
N VAL A 385 15.48 -23.12 22.28
CA VAL A 385 14.50 -23.15 21.19
C VAL A 385 13.59 -24.38 21.34
N VAL A 386 12.28 -24.14 21.42
CA VAL A 386 11.25 -25.18 21.42
C VAL A 386 10.68 -25.39 20.02
N ASP A 387 10.43 -26.62 19.63
CA ASP A 387 9.88 -27.00 18.31
C ASP A 387 8.34 -26.93 18.30
N ARG A 388 7.68 -27.15 19.44
CA ARG A 388 6.22 -27.20 19.58
C ARG A 388 5.73 -26.70 20.93
N VAL A 389 4.55 -26.11 20.91
CA VAL A 389 3.80 -25.74 22.10
C VAL A 389 2.43 -26.43 22.05
N PHE A 390 2.14 -27.24 23.04
CA PHE A 390 0.83 -27.89 23.22
C PHE A 390 0.09 -27.26 24.39
N THR A 391 -1.19 -27.04 24.22
CA THR A 391 -2.04 -26.47 25.25
C THR A 391 -3.33 -27.27 25.37
N ARG A 392 -3.77 -27.56 26.60
CA ARG A 392 -5.10 -28.01 26.91
C ARG A 392 -5.68 -27.06 27.94
N ILE A 393 -6.75 -26.37 27.56
CA ILE A 393 -7.46 -25.43 28.44
C ILE A 393 -8.84 -26.01 28.73
N GLY A 394 -9.20 -26.09 30.00
CA GLY A 394 -10.55 -26.48 30.44
C GLY A 394 -11.58 -25.41 30.09
N ALA A 395 -12.87 -25.76 30.03
CA ALA A 395 -13.95 -24.84 29.67
C ALA A 395 -14.15 -23.66 30.66
N SER A 396 -13.46 -23.67 31.80
CA SER A 396 -13.61 -22.71 32.92
C SER A 396 -12.50 -21.63 32.96
N ASP A 397 -11.46 -21.69 32.09
CA ASP A 397 -10.30 -20.81 32.19
C ASP A 397 -10.42 -19.58 31.27
N ASP A 398 -11.12 -18.58 31.78
CA ASP A 398 -11.33 -17.33 31.05
C ASP A 398 -10.55 -16.17 31.67
N LEU A 399 -9.64 -15.56 30.90
CA LEU A 399 -8.85 -14.39 31.33
C LEU A 399 -9.67 -13.09 31.38
N SER A 400 -10.82 -13.05 30.70
CA SER A 400 -11.63 -11.83 30.61
C SER A 400 -12.61 -11.64 31.77
N ALA A 401 -12.68 -12.61 32.68
CA ALA A 401 -13.61 -12.61 33.82
C ALA A 401 -12.89 -12.46 35.19
N GLY A 402 -11.58 -12.16 35.20
CA GLY A 402 -10.81 -11.95 36.42
C GLY A 402 -10.43 -10.50 36.66
#